data_9124f8451aa3f8392144a21fca6cf05b
#
_entry.id   9124f8451aa3f8392144a21fca6cf05b
#
_cell.length_a   1.000
_cell.length_b   1.000
_cell.length_c   1.000
_cell.angle_alpha   90.00
_cell.angle_beta   90.00
_cell.angle_gamma   90.00
#
_symmetry.space_group_name_H-M   'P 1'
#
loop_
_entity.id
_entity.type
_entity.pdbx_description
1 polymer ?
#
loop_
_entity_poly.entity_id
_entity_poly.type
_entity_poly.pdbx_seq_one_letter_code
_entity_poly.pdbx_strand_id
1 'polypeptide(L)'
;DARDAELLLGWLRTWRQGTTPSGLVFSGSIGINTLLERHNLSTRMNDCYDFKLGPFRLGEACDMLAELAKREDWQIHADCANHLCDRIGWRSPFYLSLLLDETRKAARDRLLETAEVDRILQTIDVDDAYDRMLATRSRFIHWHKRLARDLVEPDLSFCLAVLSHVAKAAKGLSRAQGLARLVKLEPLAPRRAERLSSTLLYLEEQGYLIYEGQTIQFLSFLLRDYWKRNHAF
;
A
#
# COMPACT_ATOMS: atom_id res chain seq x y z
N ASP A 1 12.13 -19.08 12.90
CA ASP A 1 12.63 -18.37 14.10
C ASP A 1 13.84 -17.50 13.71
N ALA A 2 14.31 -16.58 14.59
CA ALA A 2 15.41 -15.66 14.28
C ALA A 2 16.73 -16.40 13.99
N ARG A 3 16.96 -17.51 14.66
CA ARG A 3 18.16 -18.36 14.48
C ARG A 3 18.16 -19.01 13.11
N ASP A 4 17.04 -19.51 12.67
CA ASP A 4 16.92 -20.12 11.33
C ASP A 4 17.12 -19.07 10.23
N ALA A 5 16.58 -17.86 10.43
CA ALA A 5 16.80 -16.74 9.52
C ALA A 5 18.29 -16.34 9.46
N GLU A 6 18.99 -16.30 10.60
CA GLU A 6 20.42 -16.01 10.66
C GLU A 6 21.26 -17.06 9.91
N LEU A 7 20.97 -18.35 10.13
CA LEU A 7 21.65 -19.45 9.45
C LEU A 7 21.44 -19.39 7.94
N LEU A 8 20.18 -19.19 7.49
CA LEU A 8 19.84 -19.08 6.09
C LEU A 8 20.54 -17.89 5.41
N LEU A 9 20.46 -16.70 6.03
CA LEU A 9 21.10 -15.50 5.49
C LEU A 9 22.62 -15.60 5.50
N GLY A 10 23.21 -16.24 6.49
CA GLY A 10 24.64 -16.55 6.56
C GLY A 10 25.07 -17.46 5.41
N TRP A 11 24.32 -18.52 5.15
CA TRP A 11 24.57 -19.44 4.02
C TRP A 11 24.43 -18.72 2.68
N LEU A 12 23.35 -17.94 2.48
CA LEU A 12 23.12 -17.14 1.27
C LEU A 12 24.24 -16.12 1.05
N ARG A 13 24.77 -15.50 2.12
CA ARG A 13 25.90 -14.59 2.03
C ARG A 13 27.15 -15.31 1.54
N THR A 14 27.49 -16.46 2.13
CA THR A 14 28.63 -17.27 1.70
C THR A 14 28.51 -17.64 0.21
N TRP A 15 27.32 -17.97 -0.24
CA TRP A 15 27.07 -18.29 -1.64
C TRP A 15 27.23 -17.09 -2.57
N ARG A 16 26.71 -15.90 -2.20
CA ARG A 16 26.89 -14.65 -2.97
C ARG A 16 28.36 -14.23 -3.08
N GLN A 17 29.14 -14.46 -2.04
CA GLN A 17 30.55 -14.10 -1.98
C GLN A 17 31.49 -15.20 -2.55
N GLY A 18 30.93 -16.30 -3.00
CA GLY A 18 31.66 -17.37 -3.64
C GLY A 18 32.09 -17.06 -5.07
N THR A 19 32.89 -17.95 -5.64
CA THR A 19 33.48 -17.79 -6.99
C THR A 19 32.48 -18.02 -8.14
N THR A 20 31.27 -18.48 -7.83
CA THR A 20 30.26 -18.74 -8.86
C THR A 20 29.56 -17.44 -9.27
N PRO A 21 29.52 -17.06 -10.57
CA PRO A 21 28.86 -15.83 -11.02
C PRO A 21 27.34 -16.01 -10.96
N SER A 22 26.75 -15.87 -9.78
CA SER A 22 25.31 -15.99 -9.53
C SER A 22 24.77 -14.70 -8.94
N GLY A 23 23.69 -14.18 -9.51
CA GLY A 23 22.93 -13.05 -8.96
C GLY A 23 21.76 -13.55 -8.12
N LEU A 24 21.57 -12.96 -6.94
CA LEU A 24 20.41 -13.20 -6.09
C LEU A 24 19.54 -11.95 -6.01
N VAL A 25 18.25 -12.13 -6.18
CA VAL A 25 17.25 -11.08 -5.96
C VAL A 25 16.37 -11.51 -4.79
N PHE A 26 16.31 -10.66 -3.77
CA PHE A 26 15.42 -10.84 -2.63
C PHE A 26 14.25 -9.89 -2.78
N SER A 27 13.05 -10.38 -2.63
CA SER A 27 11.84 -9.57 -2.66
C SER A 27 10.91 -9.92 -1.50
N GLY A 28 10.17 -8.94 -1.02
CA GLY A 28 9.20 -9.12 0.04
C GLY A 28 8.16 -7.99 0.04
N SER A 29 7.03 -8.24 0.66
CA SER A 29 5.96 -7.26 0.83
C SER A 29 6.19 -6.30 2.01
N ILE A 30 7.23 -6.54 2.80
CA ILE A 30 7.62 -5.75 3.97
C ILE A 30 9.07 -5.34 3.75
N GLY A 31 9.43 -4.13 4.18
CA GLY A 31 10.83 -3.68 4.14
C GLY A 31 11.73 -4.68 4.86
N ILE A 32 12.56 -5.40 4.10
CA ILE A 32 13.47 -6.41 4.65
C ILE A 32 14.44 -5.78 5.65
N ASN A 33 14.85 -4.52 5.44
CA ASN A 33 15.80 -3.82 6.30
C ASN A 33 15.30 -3.67 7.73
N THR A 34 14.04 -3.29 7.92
CA THR A 34 13.43 -3.18 9.27
C THR A 34 13.43 -4.52 10.00
N LEU A 35 13.17 -5.63 9.30
CA LEU A 35 13.26 -6.96 9.89
C LEU A 35 14.69 -7.33 10.26
N LEU A 36 15.64 -7.04 9.38
CA LEU A 36 17.06 -7.30 9.63
C LEU A 36 17.58 -6.50 10.81
N GLU A 37 17.23 -5.22 10.93
CA GLU A 37 17.59 -4.36 12.05
C GLU A 37 16.99 -4.87 13.37
N ARG A 38 15.69 -5.18 13.38
CA ARG A 38 15.00 -5.70 14.57
C ARG A 38 15.63 -6.98 15.11
N HIS A 39 16.22 -7.79 14.24
CA HIS A 39 16.88 -9.06 14.61
C HIS A 39 18.41 -8.99 14.62
N ASN A 40 19.01 -7.81 14.46
CA ASN A 40 20.45 -7.60 14.36
C ASN A 40 21.13 -8.41 13.23
N LEU A 41 20.42 -8.57 12.11
CA LEU A 41 20.88 -9.35 10.95
C LEU A 41 21.33 -8.48 9.75
N SER A 42 21.36 -7.15 9.89
CA SER A 42 21.69 -6.21 8.80
C SER A 42 23.04 -6.48 8.16
N THR A 43 24.02 -6.94 8.95
CA THR A 43 25.35 -7.30 8.44
C THR A 43 25.36 -8.49 7.49
N ARG A 44 24.28 -9.31 7.49
CA ARG A 44 24.15 -10.48 6.59
C ARG A 44 23.77 -10.10 5.17
N MET A 45 23.29 -8.86 4.96
CA MET A 45 22.78 -8.35 3.68
C MET A 45 23.46 -7.05 3.22
N ASN A 46 24.53 -6.61 3.89
CA ASN A 46 25.21 -5.34 3.61
C ASN A 46 25.92 -5.27 2.24
N ASP A 47 26.02 -6.39 1.54
CA ASP A 47 26.53 -6.53 0.17
C ASP A 47 25.42 -6.54 -0.90
N CYS A 48 24.15 -6.40 -0.48
CA CYS A 48 23.01 -6.30 -1.38
C CYS A 48 22.66 -4.83 -1.65
N TYR A 49 22.22 -4.56 -2.87
CA TYR A 49 21.71 -3.23 -3.24
C TYR A 49 20.21 -3.16 -2.99
N ASP A 50 19.77 -2.10 -2.30
CA ASP A 50 18.36 -1.82 -2.13
C ASP A 50 17.76 -1.28 -3.43
N PHE A 51 16.69 -1.91 -3.88
CA PHE A 51 15.91 -1.45 -5.00
C PHE A 51 14.45 -1.26 -4.61
N LYS A 52 14.02 0.00 -4.55
CA LYS A 52 12.61 0.33 -4.27
C LYS A 52 11.82 0.29 -5.57
N LEU A 53 10.87 -0.65 -5.67
CA LEU A 53 9.88 -0.65 -6.73
C LEU A 53 8.86 0.47 -6.48
N GLY A 54 8.87 1.49 -7.35
CA GLY A 54 7.87 2.54 -7.35
C GLY A 54 6.56 2.12 -8.03
N PRO A 55 5.58 3.04 -8.09
CA PRO A 55 4.37 2.81 -8.86
C PRO A 55 4.67 2.82 -10.35
N PHE A 56 3.83 2.20 -11.15
CA PHE A 56 3.87 2.34 -12.59
C PHE A 56 3.71 3.81 -13.03
N ARG A 57 4.38 4.18 -14.10
CA ARG A 57 4.05 5.41 -14.83
C ARG A 57 2.64 5.28 -15.39
N LEU A 58 1.98 6.40 -15.66
CA LEU A 58 0.58 6.38 -16.10
C LEU A 58 0.40 5.52 -17.38
N GLY A 59 1.29 5.69 -18.37
CA GLY A 59 1.25 4.88 -19.60
C GLY A 59 1.38 3.39 -19.33
N GLU A 60 2.39 2.98 -18.53
CA GLU A 60 2.62 1.57 -18.16
C GLU A 60 1.39 0.96 -17.43
N ALA A 61 0.74 1.76 -16.57
CA ALA A 61 -0.46 1.33 -15.88
C ALA A 61 -1.64 1.14 -16.86
N CYS A 62 -1.85 2.09 -17.78
CA CYS A 62 -2.88 1.99 -18.81
C CYS A 62 -2.64 0.81 -19.75
N ASP A 63 -1.40 0.58 -20.18
CA ASP A 63 -1.04 -0.56 -21.02
C ASP A 63 -1.32 -1.89 -20.32
N MET A 64 -0.95 -1.99 -19.04
CA MET A 64 -1.26 -3.18 -18.22
C MET A 64 -2.78 -3.40 -18.11
N LEU A 65 -3.56 -2.34 -17.85
CA LEU A 65 -5.01 -2.42 -17.74
C LEU A 65 -5.65 -2.87 -19.06
N ALA A 66 -5.20 -2.32 -20.19
CA ALA A 66 -5.68 -2.70 -21.51
C ALA A 66 -5.40 -4.17 -21.83
N GLU A 67 -4.18 -4.63 -21.53
CA GLU A 67 -3.79 -6.04 -21.75
C GLU A 67 -4.59 -6.98 -20.85
N LEU A 68 -4.80 -6.65 -19.57
CA LEU A 68 -5.58 -7.46 -18.64
C LEU A 68 -7.08 -7.47 -18.99
N ALA A 69 -7.63 -6.36 -19.47
CA ALA A 69 -9.02 -6.31 -19.94
C ALA A 69 -9.21 -7.21 -21.18
N LYS A 70 -8.31 -7.10 -22.15
CA LYS A 70 -8.32 -7.90 -23.39
C LYS A 70 -8.25 -9.41 -23.16
N ARG A 71 -7.52 -9.89 -22.15
CA ARG A 71 -7.42 -11.31 -21.79
C ARG A 71 -8.77 -11.95 -21.43
N GLU A 72 -9.74 -11.15 -21.03
CA GLU A 72 -11.08 -11.61 -20.67
C GLU A 72 -12.16 -11.04 -21.62
N ASP A 73 -11.77 -10.68 -22.84
CA ASP A 73 -12.64 -10.15 -23.90
C ASP A 73 -13.36 -8.86 -23.51
N TRP A 74 -12.69 -7.98 -22.74
CA TRP A 74 -13.15 -6.64 -22.44
C TRP A 74 -12.33 -5.59 -23.18
N GLN A 75 -12.96 -4.49 -23.52
CA GLN A 75 -12.30 -3.28 -24.02
C GLN A 75 -12.28 -2.21 -22.93
N ILE A 76 -11.18 -1.48 -22.83
CA ILE A 76 -11.04 -0.32 -21.96
C ILE A 76 -10.46 0.84 -22.77
N HIS A 77 -11.15 1.96 -22.80
CA HIS A 77 -10.67 3.18 -23.46
C HIS A 77 -9.76 3.97 -22.54
N ALA A 78 -8.94 4.87 -23.11
CA ALA A 78 -7.91 5.62 -22.37
C ALA A 78 -8.50 6.46 -21.22
N ASP A 79 -9.65 7.08 -21.39
CA ASP A 79 -10.35 7.85 -20.36
C ASP A 79 -10.77 6.99 -19.18
N CYS A 80 -11.29 5.80 -19.41
CA CYS A 80 -11.65 4.85 -18.36
C CYS A 80 -10.40 4.31 -17.64
N ALA A 81 -9.34 3.97 -18.38
CA ALA A 81 -8.07 3.52 -17.79
C ALA A 81 -7.42 4.62 -16.92
N ASN A 82 -7.42 5.86 -17.40
CA ASN A 82 -6.94 7.01 -16.63
C ASN A 82 -7.78 7.22 -15.37
N HIS A 83 -9.12 7.18 -15.48
CA HIS A 83 -10.00 7.32 -14.34
C HIS A 83 -9.75 6.25 -13.27
N LEU A 84 -9.54 4.99 -13.68
CA LEU A 84 -9.17 3.91 -12.77
C LEU A 84 -7.84 4.19 -12.06
N CYS A 85 -6.82 4.67 -12.78
CA CYS A 85 -5.54 5.07 -12.21
C CYS A 85 -5.68 6.20 -11.20
N ASP A 86 -6.50 7.21 -11.48
CA ASP A 86 -6.74 8.36 -10.61
C ASP A 86 -7.47 7.96 -9.32
N ARG A 87 -8.42 7.02 -9.41
CA ARG A 87 -9.14 6.50 -8.23
C ARG A 87 -8.23 5.72 -7.28
N ILE A 88 -7.20 5.05 -7.80
CA ILE A 88 -6.23 4.31 -6.98
C ILE A 88 -5.19 5.25 -6.35
N GLY A 89 -4.72 6.26 -7.10
CA GLY A 89 -3.60 7.13 -6.74
C GLY A 89 -2.25 6.43 -6.91
N TRP A 90 -1.92 5.49 -6.04
CA TRP A 90 -0.70 4.68 -6.15
C TRP A 90 -0.90 3.54 -7.15
N ARG A 91 -0.33 3.68 -8.34
CA ARG A 91 -0.49 2.73 -9.47
C ARG A 91 0.34 1.46 -9.29
N SER A 92 0.08 0.71 -8.21
CA SER A 92 0.68 -0.61 -8.06
C SER A 92 -0.11 -1.65 -8.84
N PRO A 93 0.56 -2.67 -9.44
CA PRO A 93 -0.12 -3.76 -10.16
C PRO A 93 -1.23 -4.42 -9.35
N PHE A 94 -1.02 -4.59 -8.06
CA PHE A 94 -1.99 -5.20 -7.15
C PHE A 94 -3.30 -4.41 -7.08
N TYR A 95 -3.23 -3.10 -6.80
CA TYR A 95 -4.44 -2.28 -6.68
C TYR A 95 -5.13 -2.06 -8.03
N LEU A 96 -4.33 -1.90 -9.10
CA LEU A 96 -4.86 -1.76 -10.47
C LEU A 96 -5.64 -3.02 -10.88
N SER A 97 -5.07 -4.21 -10.71
CA SER A 97 -5.73 -5.48 -11.02
C SER A 97 -6.98 -5.67 -10.17
N LEU A 98 -6.89 -5.36 -8.87
CA LEU A 98 -8.00 -5.52 -7.94
C LEU A 98 -9.21 -4.65 -8.33
N LEU A 99 -8.98 -3.37 -8.66
CA LEU A 99 -10.06 -2.47 -9.10
C LEU A 99 -10.58 -2.85 -10.48
N LEU A 100 -9.72 -3.26 -11.42
CA LEU A 100 -10.14 -3.74 -12.74
C LEU A 100 -11.06 -4.96 -12.63
N ASP A 101 -10.74 -5.92 -11.76
CA ASP A 101 -11.58 -7.11 -11.55
C ASP A 101 -12.98 -6.74 -11.03
N GLU A 102 -13.07 -5.79 -10.12
CA GLU A 102 -14.36 -5.32 -9.63
C GLU A 102 -15.09 -4.46 -10.69
N THR A 103 -14.36 -3.65 -11.47
CA THR A 103 -14.93 -2.89 -12.58
C THR A 103 -15.57 -3.81 -13.61
N ARG A 104 -14.93 -4.95 -13.93
CA ARG A 104 -15.52 -5.96 -14.83
C ARG A 104 -16.80 -6.56 -14.28
N LYS A 105 -16.92 -6.76 -12.96
CA LYS A 105 -18.13 -7.24 -12.31
C LYS A 105 -19.24 -6.20 -12.41
N ALA A 106 -18.93 -4.94 -12.07
CA ALA A 106 -19.88 -3.83 -12.21
C ALA A 106 -20.39 -3.68 -13.65
N ALA A 107 -19.47 -3.74 -14.62
CA ALA A 107 -19.83 -3.71 -16.04
C ALA A 107 -20.75 -4.88 -16.46
N ARG A 108 -20.49 -6.10 -15.98
CA ARG A 108 -21.39 -7.25 -16.22
C ARG A 108 -22.79 -6.99 -15.69
N ASP A 109 -22.90 -6.44 -14.47
CA ASP A 109 -24.20 -6.11 -13.88
C ASP A 109 -24.93 -5.06 -14.73
N ARG A 110 -24.24 -3.98 -15.14
CA ARG A 110 -24.77 -2.95 -16.04
C ARG A 110 -25.25 -3.52 -17.37
N LEU A 111 -24.46 -4.39 -18.01
CA LEU A 111 -24.84 -5.02 -19.29
C LEU A 111 -26.09 -5.89 -19.16
N LEU A 112 -26.29 -6.57 -18.03
CA LEU A 112 -27.49 -7.36 -17.75
C LEU A 112 -28.73 -6.46 -17.58
N GLU A 113 -28.57 -5.28 -16.99
CA GLU A 113 -29.67 -4.33 -16.77
C GLU A 113 -30.05 -3.56 -18.04
N THR A 114 -29.06 -3.21 -18.89
CA THR A 114 -29.28 -2.36 -20.08
C THR A 114 -29.50 -3.17 -21.35
N ALA A 115 -29.31 -4.49 -21.33
CA ALA A 115 -29.30 -5.36 -22.49
C ALA A 115 -28.27 -4.96 -23.58
N GLU A 116 -27.24 -4.22 -23.21
CA GLU A 116 -26.08 -3.93 -24.05
C GLU A 116 -25.23 -5.18 -24.32
N VAL A 117 -24.62 -5.26 -25.49
CA VAL A 117 -23.84 -6.43 -25.91
C VAL A 117 -22.34 -6.15 -25.89
N ASP A 118 -21.95 -4.89 -26.03
CA ASP A 118 -20.56 -4.49 -26.16
C ASP A 118 -19.85 -4.53 -24.80
N ARG A 119 -18.82 -5.36 -24.70
CA ARG A 119 -18.00 -5.53 -23.48
C ARG A 119 -16.99 -4.41 -23.36
N ILE A 120 -17.48 -3.18 -23.16
CA ILE A 120 -16.68 -1.97 -22.99
C ILE A 120 -16.82 -1.50 -21.55
N LEU A 121 -15.66 -1.34 -20.86
CA LEU A 121 -15.61 -0.78 -19.52
C LEU A 121 -15.79 0.75 -19.57
N GLN A 122 -16.64 1.26 -18.70
CA GLN A 122 -16.97 2.68 -18.60
C GLN A 122 -16.52 3.25 -17.27
N THR A 123 -16.37 4.57 -17.18
CA THR A 123 -15.99 5.27 -15.94
C THR A 123 -16.98 5.03 -14.81
N ILE A 124 -18.28 4.91 -15.14
CA ILE A 124 -19.33 4.59 -14.16
C ILE A 124 -19.11 3.20 -13.51
N ASP A 125 -18.62 2.22 -14.29
CA ASP A 125 -18.32 0.89 -13.77
C ASP A 125 -17.14 0.94 -12.76
N VAL A 126 -16.17 1.83 -13.00
CA VAL A 126 -15.05 2.06 -12.09
C VAL A 126 -15.53 2.66 -10.78
N ASP A 127 -16.42 3.66 -10.83
CA ASP A 127 -16.96 4.31 -9.63
C ASP A 127 -17.81 3.35 -8.81
N ASP A 128 -18.70 2.58 -9.45
CA ASP A 128 -19.50 1.56 -8.77
C ASP A 128 -18.63 0.46 -8.14
N ALA A 129 -17.62 -0.02 -8.88
CA ALA A 129 -16.66 -0.98 -8.36
C ALA A 129 -15.90 -0.45 -7.13
N TYR A 130 -15.48 0.81 -7.18
CA TYR A 130 -14.78 1.45 -6.07
C TYR A 130 -15.65 1.52 -4.82
N ASP A 131 -16.91 1.93 -4.97
CA ASP A 131 -17.85 2.03 -3.85
C ASP A 131 -18.21 0.65 -3.26
N ARG A 132 -18.39 -0.38 -4.10
CA ARG A 132 -18.57 -1.78 -3.68
C ARG A 132 -17.35 -2.30 -2.90
N MET A 133 -16.14 -1.98 -3.35
CA MET A 133 -14.91 -2.35 -2.64
C MET A 133 -14.84 -1.71 -1.26
N LEU A 134 -15.20 -0.42 -1.13
CA LEU A 134 -15.22 0.27 0.16
C LEU A 134 -16.29 -0.30 1.11
N ALA A 135 -17.39 -0.83 0.58
CA ALA A 135 -18.44 -1.49 1.37
C ALA A 135 -18.00 -2.86 1.90
N THR A 136 -17.06 -3.54 1.23
CA THR A 136 -16.64 -4.90 1.55
C THR A 136 -15.48 -4.92 2.54
N ARG A 137 -15.79 -5.03 3.83
CA ARG A 137 -14.77 -5.00 4.92
C ARG A 137 -13.70 -6.08 4.81
N SER A 138 -14.03 -7.28 4.30
CA SER A 138 -13.14 -8.44 4.30
C SER A 138 -11.85 -8.23 3.48
N ARG A 139 -11.89 -7.41 2.44
CA ARG A 139 -10.74 -7.19 1.53
C ARG A 139 -9.59 -6.43 2.17
N PHE A 140 -9.88 -5.53 3.11
CA PHE A 140 -8.87 -4.65 3.72
C PHE A 140 -8.63 -4.95 5.20
N ILE A 141 -9.36 -5.88 5.80
CA ILE A 141 -9.24 -6.21 7.23
C ILE A 141 -7.84 -6.70 7.60
N HIS A 142 -7.12 -7.31 6.66
CA HIS A 142 -5.75 -7.77 6.87
C HIS A 142 -4.76 -6.63 7.14
N TRP A 143 -5.01 -5.42 6.64
CA TRP A 143 -4.19 -4.25 6.92
C TRP A 143 -4.27 -3.87 8.41
N HIS A 144 -5.48 -3.78 8.96
CA HIS A 144 -5.67 -3.53 10.38
C HIS A 144 -5.11 -4.67 11.25
N LYS A 145 -5.37 -5.93 10.87
CA LYS A 145 -4.86 -7.10 11.60
C LYS A 145 -3.33 -7.17 11.60
N ARG A 146 -2.66 -6.72 10.54
CA ARG A 146 -1.20 -6.65 10.49
C ARG A 146 -0.68 -5.71 11.56
N LEU A 147 -1.22 -4.50 11.67
CA LEU A 147 -0.80 -3.56 12.71
C LEU A 147 -0.99 -4.12 14.11
N ALA A 148 -2.14 -4.73 14.39
CA ALA A 148 -2.44 -5.34 15.69
C ALA A 148 -1.55 -6.56 16.02
N ARG A 149 -1.00 -7.24 15.00
CA ARG A 149 -0.03 -8.33 15.19
C ARG A 149 1.38 -7.80 15.46
N ASP A 150 1.77 -6.73 14.78
CA ASP A 150 3.15 -6.24 14.75
C ASP A 150 3.43 -5.19 15.83
N LEU A 151 2.39 -4.54 16.37
CA LEU A 151 2.46 -3.50 17.39
C LEU A 151 1.68 -3.89 18.64
N VAL A 152 2.25 -3.55 19.79
CA VAL A 152 1.59 -3.67 21.10
C VAL A 152 1.19 -2.28 21.63
N GLU A 153 0.27 -2.25 22.61
CA GLU A 153 -0.05 -0.97 23.27
C GLU A 153 1.16 -0.44 24.05
N PRO A 154 1.36 0.90 24.10
CA PRO A 154 0.52 1.96 23.56
C PRO A 154 0.80 2.34 22.09
N ASP A 155 1.73 1.68 21.40
CA ASP A 155 2.17 2.04 20.05
C ASP A 155 1.11 1.74 18.99
N LEU A 156 0.34 0.68 19.19
CA LEU A 156 -0.79 0.38 18.30
C LEU A 156 -1.80 1.53 18.29
N SER A 157 -2.27 1.97 19.47
CA SER A 157 -3.22 3.10 19.56
C SER A 157 -2.67 4.38 18.96
N PHE A 158 -1.39 4.68 19.15
CA PHE A 158 -0.74 5.85 18.56
C PHE A 158 -0.69 5.75 17.02
N CYS A 159 -0.31 4.61 16.50
CA CYS A 159 -0.26 4.33 15.06
C CYS A 159 -1.65 4.45 14.40
N LEU A 160 -2.68 3.87 15.02
CA LEU A 160 -4.07 3.95 14.54
C LEU A 160 -4.58 5.41 14.54
N ALA A 161 -4.21 6.22 15.55
CA ALA A 161 -4.55 7.64 15.59
C ALA A 161 -3.86 8.43 14.47
N VAL A 162 -2.58 8.16 14.18
CA VAL A 162 -1.87 8.77 13.05
C VAL A 162 -2.61 8.47 11.76
N LEU A 163 -2.91 7.21 11.47
CA LEU A 163 -3.65 6.81 10.27
C LEU A 163 -5.02 7.46 10.18
N SER A 164 -5.77 7.53 11.29
CA SER A 164 -7.09 8.18 11.34
C SER A 164 -7.00 9.67 11.02
N HIS A 165 -5.98 10.36 11.52
CA HIS A 165 -5.78 11.78 11.23
C HIS A 165 -5.37 12.03 9.77
N VAL A 166 -4.53 11.17 9.20
CA VAL A 166 -4.13 11.27 7.78
C VAL A 166 -5.32 10.95 6.88
N ALA A 167 -6.14 9.92 7.20
CA ALA A 167 -7.31 9.56 6.42
C ALA A 167 -8.36 10.68 6.32
N LYS A 168 -8.51 11.49 7.38
CA LYS A 168 -9.42 12.65 7.42
C LYS A 168 -8.90 13.88 6.68
N ALA A 169 -7.61 13.92 6.36
CA ALA A 169 -6.97 15.06 5.70
C ALA A 169 -6.98 14.87 4.17
N ALA A 170 -7.96 15.45 3.47
CA ALA A 170 -8.16 15.27 2.04
C ALA A 170 -6.93 15.60 1.16
N LYS A 171 -6.11 16.58 1.60
CA LYS A 171 -4.88 17.00 0.93
C LYS A 171 -3.62 16.50 1.64
N GLY A 172 -3.76 15.48 2.48
CA GLY A 172 -2.70 15.02 3.36
C GLY A 172 -2.52 15.86 4.62
N LEU A 173 -1.62 15.45 5.50
CA LEU A 173 -1.38 16.03 6.82
C LEU A 173 0.08 16.51 6.90
N SER A 174 0.30 17.76 7.29
CA SER A 174 1.67 18.20 7.58
C SER A 174 2.15 17.60 8.91
N ARG A 175 3.49 17.49 9.08
CA ARG A 175 4.07 17.03 10.33
C ARG A 175 3.63 17.87 11.53
N ALA A 176 3.56 19.20 11.38
CA ALA A 176 3.11 20.11 12.43
C ALA A 176 1.66 19.85 12.83
N GLN A 177 0.77 19.65 11.85
CA GLN A 177 -0.62 19.27 12.10
C GLN A 177 -0.72 17.90 12.79
N GLY A 178 0.08 16.92 12.39
CA GLY A 178 0.16 15.62 13.05
C GLY A 178 0.54 15.74 14.53
N LEU A 179 1.60 16.50 14.82
CA LEU A 179 2.03 16.74 16.19
C LEU A 179 0.94 17.42 17.04
N ALA A 180 0.24 18.41 16.47
CA ALA A 180 -0.84 19.11 17.18
C ALA A 180 -2.02 18.19 17.53
N ARG A 181 -2.36 17.24 16.66
CA ARG A 181 -3.50 16.31 16.86
C ARG A 181 -3.21 15.18 17.84
N LEU A 182 -1.93 14.88 18.10
CA LEU A 182 -1.51 13.75 18.94
C LEU A 182 -1.20 14.14 20.40
N VAL A 183 -1.44 15.39 20.79
CA VAL A 183 -1.15 15.92 22.15
C VAL A 183 -1.81 15.08 23.26
N LYS A 184 -3.04 14.59 23.02
CA LYS A 184 -3.77 13.78 24.03
C LYS A 184 -3.15 12.39 24.25
N LEU A 185 -2.49 11.83 23.24
CA LEU A 185 -1.87 10.50 23.32
C LEU A 185 -0.43 10.55 23.81
N GLU A 186 0.28 11.65 23.53
CA GLU A 186 1.62 11.91 24.03
C GLU A 186 1.76 13.41 24.33
N PRO A 187 1.56 13.82 25.61
CA PRO A 187 1.59 15.24 26.00
C PRO A 187 3.00 15.86 25.86
N LEU A 188 4.07 15.08 26.10
CA LEU A 188 5.44 15.59 26.09
C LEU A 188 5.91 15.84 24.65
N ALA A 189 6.12 17.10 24.29
CA ALA A 189 6.45 17.50 22.93
C ALA A 189 7.68 16.78 22.33
N PRO A 190 8.83 16.62 23.02
CA PRO A 190 9.98 15.89 22.47
C PRO A 190 9.65 14.41 22.19
N ARG A 191 9.02 13.71 23.14
CA ARG A 191 8.61 12.32 22.98
C ARG A 191 7.59 12.15 21.87
N ARG A 192 6.63 13.07 21.78
CA ARG A 192 5.65 13.07 20.69
C ARG A 192 6.30 13.20 19.31
N ALA A 193 7.30 14.07 19.18
CA ALA A 193 8.01 14.28 17.92
C ALA A 193 8.82 13.04 17.52
N GLU A 194 9.51 12.42 18.45
CA GLU A 194 10.27 11.17 18.25
C GLU A 194 9.33 10.02 17.88
N ARG A 195 8.26 9.83 18.66
CA ARG A 195 7.29 8.77 18.45
C ARG A 195 6.55 8.92 17.12
N LEU A 196 6.19 10.15 16.73
CA LEU A 196 5.63 10.39 15.41
C LEU A 196 6.62 10.03 14.30
N SER A 197 7.91 10.38 14.46
CA SER A 197 8.93 10.05 13.45
C SER A 197 9.08 8.54 13.25
N SER A 198 9.22 7.78 14.33
CA SER A 198 9.35 6.31 14.26
C SER A 198 8.08 5.65 13.72
N THR A 199 6.90 6.16 14.12
CA THR A 199 5.62 5.66 13.59
C THR A 199 5.47 5.93 12.10
N LEU A 200 5.84 7.11 11.62
CA LEU A 200 5.76 7.45 10.20
C LEU A 200 6.73 6.61 9.37
N LEU A 201 7.95 6.41 9.85
CA LEU A 201 8.93 5.53 9.19
C LEU A 201 8.36 4.11 9.06
N TYR A 202 7.86 3.56 10.17
CA TYR A 202 7.23 2.24 10.18
C TYR A 202 6.06 2.15 9.18
N LEU A 203 5.15 3.14 9.17
CA LEU A 203 3.98 3.14 8.27
C LEU A 203 4.37 3.31 6.79
N GLU A 204 5.43 4.04 6.49
CA GLU A 204 5.98 4.16 5.15
C GLU A 204 6.57 2.83 4.68
N GLU A 205 7.40 2.19 5.49
CA GLU A 205 8.00 0.88 5.19
C GLU A 205 6.95 -0.23 5.03
N GLN A 206 5.86 -0.15 5.81
CA GLN A 206 4.75 -1.08 5.71
C GLN A 206 3.78 -0.77 4.56
N GLY A 207 4.00 0.30 3.79
CA GLY A 207 3.21 0.66 2.63
C GLY A 207 1.84 1.26 2.93
N TYR A 208 1.64 1.87 4.10
CA TYR A 208 0.42 2.61 4.44
C TYR A 208 0.48 4.05 3.97
N LEU A 209 1.59 4.71 4.23
CA LEU A 209 1.78 6.14 4.00
C LEU A 209 2.94 6.41 3.07
N ILE A 210 2.96 7.61 2.52
CA ILE A 210 4.06 8.16 1.75
C ILE A 210 4.26 9.62 2.14
N TYR A 211 5.50 10.08 2.03
CA TYR A 211 5.85 11.49 2.12
C TYR A 211 5.93 12.10 0.71
N GLU A 212 5.09 13.09 0.44
CA GLU A 212 5.22 13.97 -0.73
C GLU A 212 5.58 15.38 -0.27
N GLY A 213 6.85 15.77 -0.44
CA GLY A 213 7.36 17.02 0.08
C GLY A 213 7.29 17.07 1.60
N GLN A 214 6.41 17.91 2.16
CA GLN A 214 6.17 18.00 3.62
C GLN A 214 4.83 17.40 4.05
N THR A 215 4.15 16.71 3.15
CA THR A 215 2.80 16.21 3.36
C THR A 215 2.79 14.70 3.51
N ILE A 216 2.14 14.22 4.56
CA ILE A 216 1.93 12.81 4.85
C ILE A 216 0.61 12.42 4.23
N GLN A 217 0.60 11.39 3.39
CA GLN A 217 -0.58 10.89 2.70
C GLN A 217 -0.65 9.37 2.75
N PHE A 218 -1.85 8.81 2.57
CA PHE A 218 -1.95 7.38 2.29
C PHE A 218 -1.32 7.06 0.93
N LEU A 219 -0.61 5.95 0.87
CA LEU A 219 -0.01 5.45 -0.36
C LEU A 219 -1.09 5.18 -1.42
N SER A 220 -2.21 4.56 -1.01
CA SER A 220 -3.37 4.27 -1.86
C SER A 220 -4.60 5.05 -1.40
N PHE A 221 -5.30 5.72 -2.34
CA PHE A 221 -6.54 6.41 -2.04
C PHE A 221 -7.64 5.43 -1.63
N LEU A 222 -7.65 4.24 -2.21
CA LEU A 222 -8.58 3.18 -1.85
C LEU A 222 -8.39 2.74 -0.38
N LEU A 223 -7.15 2.57 0.07
CA LEU A 223 -6.85 2.25 1.47
C LEU A 223 -7.21 3.41 2.41
N ARG A 224 -6.94 4.66 2.00
CA ARG A 224 -7.35 5.88 2.73
C ARG A 224 -8.85 5.92 2.95
N ASP A 225 -9.63 5.75 1.90
CA ASP A 225 -11.08 5.90 1.94
C ASP A 225 -11.73 4.74 2.71
N TYR A 226 -11.18 3.52 2.57
CA TYR A 226 -11.54 2.41 3.43
C TYR A 226 -11.26 2.71 4.92
N TRP A 227 -10.06 3.25 5.23
CA TRP A 227 -9.68 3.60 6.60
C TRP A 227 -10.59 4.68 7.18
N LYS A 228 -10.84 5.73 6.40
CA LYS A 228 -11.75 6.80 6.77
C LYS A 228 -13.16 6.29 7.09
N ARG A 229 -13.66 5.35 6.31
CA ARG A 229 -15.02 4.79 6.48
C ARG A 229 -15.13 3.87 7.68
N ASN A 230 -14.10 3.07 7.97
CA ASN A 230 -14.20 1.96 8.92
C ASN A 230 -13.42 2.14 10.22
N HIS A 231 -12.42 3.01 10.27
CA HIS A 231 -11.48 3.12 11.40
C HIS A 231 -11.17 4.55 11.83
N ALA A 232 -11.63 5.58 11.14
CA ALA A 232 -11.38 6.97 11.52
C ALA A 232 -12.41 7.45 12.56
N PHE A 233 -12.01 7.44 13.81
CA PHE A 233 -12.76 7.96 14.96
C PHE A 233 -12.61 9.48 15.14
#